data_031530d4b0025122e5bf3b9b928d8667
#
_entry.id   031530d4b0025122e5bf3b9b928d8667
#
_cell.length_a   1.000
_cell.length_b   1.000
_cell.length_c   1.000
_cell.angle_alpha   90.00
_cell.angle_beta   90.00
_cell.angle_gamma   90.00
#
_symmetry.space_group_name_H-M   'P 1'
#
loop_
_entity.id
_entity.type
_entity.pdbx_description
1 polymer ?
#
loop_
_entity_poly.entity_id
_entity_poly.type
_entity_poly.pdbx_seq_one_letter_code
_entity_poly.pdbx_strand_id
1 'polypeptide(L)'
;MTPDLAQAAAFLKLLDPDATSFTFQTFDDDSARKDHRLLDVFHGTLADHADSLTDLQSRGAGVFITINATDGTGRKAENITRVRALWLDLDGAPIEPVREWETPHIEVESSPGKWHAYWLVNDVTLEQFTPLQAALIKKFNGDPSVKDLPRVMRLPGFWHLKPGSAPHMSRVVHTSTDGAGDFYKRLTVEAPVMPAPRRETPTSLAEVEELLTYVSPDLEADRPRG
;
A
#
# COMPACT_ATOMS: atom_id res chain seq x y z
N MET A 1 8.54 -25.57 8.79
CA MET A 1 9.56 -24.50 8.71
C MET A 1 9.30 -23.51 9.82
N THR A 2 10.29 -23.25 10.67
CA THR A 2 10.15 -22.33 11.80
C THR A 2 10.44 -20.90 11.34
N PRO A 3 9.63 -19.88 11.68
CA PRO A 3 9.94 -18.50 11.40
C PRO A 3 11.09 -17.98 12.28
N ASP A 4 11.79 -16.97 11.83
CA ASP A 4 12.76 -16.20 12.61
C ASP A 4 12.04 -14.99 13.25
N LEU A 5 11.47 -15.23 14.43
CA LEU A 5 10.75 -14.19 15.18
C LEU A 5 11.66 -13.04 15.66
N ALA A 6 12.97 -13.31 15.84
CA ALA A 6 13.91 -12.27 16.22
C ALA A 6 14.11 -11.28 15.06
N GLN A 7 14.22 -11.77 13.84
CA GLN A 7 14.30 -10.93 12.65
C GLN A 7 13.00 -10.15 12.42
N ALA A 8 11.83 -10.80 12.63
CA ALA A 8 10.55 -10.11 12.53
C ALA A 8 10.44 -8.97 13.55
N ALA A 9 10.81 -9.21 14.82
CA ALA A 9 10.84 -8.19 15.86
C ALA A 9 11.81 -7.04 15.54
N ALA A 10 13.00 -7.37 15.00
CA ALA A 10 13.98 -6.36 14.59
C ALA A 10 13.44 -5.48 13.46
N PHE A 11 12.79 -6.05 12.45
CA PHE A 11 12.16 -5.29 11.37
C PHE A 11 11.08 -4.33 11.91
N LEU A 12 10.21 -4.81 12.80
CA LEU A 12 9.15 -3.99 13.41
C LEU A 12 9.74 -2.81 14.20
N LYS A 13 10.82 -3.07 14.95
CA LYS A 13 11.53 -2.04 15.72
C LYS A 13 12.23 -1.00 14.82
N LEU A 14 12.73 -1.43 13.65
CA LEU A 14 13.27 -0.52 12.64
C LEU A 14 12.18 0.32 11.99
N LEU A 15 11.05 -0.30 11.65
CA LEU A 15 9.93 0.37 10.98
C LEU A 15 9.31 1.46 11.87
N ASP A 16 9.17 1.19 13.16
CA ASP A 16 8.55 2.13 14.12
C ASP A 16 9.03 1.80 15.54
N PRO A 17 10.12 2.44 16.00
CA PRO A 17 10.71 2.16 17.31
C PRO A 17 9.80 2.48 18.50
N ASP A 18 8.81 3.37 18.31
CA ASP A 18 7.90 3.83 19.37
C ASP A 18 6.53 3.14 19.32
N ALA A 19 6.30 2.27 18.32
CA ALA A 19 5.03 1.57 18.20
C ALA A 19 4.85 0.55 19.31
N THR A 20 3.69 0.58 19.92
CA THR A 20 3.24 -0.39 20.95
C THR A 20 2.39 -1.51 20.32
N SER A 21 1.93 -1.34 19.08
CA SER A 21 1.16 -2.34 18.36
C SER A 21 1.35 -2.23 16.86
N PHE A 22 1.08 -3.35 16.19
CA PHE A 22 1.08 -3.48 14.74
C PHE A 22 -0.18 -4.20 14.26
N THR A 23 -0.46 -4.12 12.97
CA THR A 23 -1.54 -4.88 12.35
C THR A 23 -0.96 -5.89 11.39
N PHE A 24 -1.11 -7.16 11.72
CA PHE A 24 -0.68 -8.28 10.91
C PHE A 24 -1.84 -8.79 10.07
N GLN A 25 -1.52 -9.35 8.92
CA GLN A 25 -2.47 -9.99 8.01
C GLN A 25 -1.88 -11.29 7.52
N THR A 26 -2.71 -12.32 7.44
CA THR A 26 -2.34 -13.58 6.78
C THR A 26 -3.20 -13.83 5.56
N PHE A 27 -2.64 -14.49 4.56
CA PHE A 27 -3.32 -14.97 3.37
C PHE A 27 -2.78 -16.34 3.01
N ASP A 28 -3.56 -17.11 2.27
CA ASP A 28 -3.03 -18.31 1.62
C ASP A 28 -1.93 -17.91 0.62
N ASP A 29 -0.72 -18.44 0.78
CA ASP A 29 0.38 -18.23 -0.16
C ASP A 29 0.15 -18.94 -1.51
N ASP A 30 -0.76 -19.92 -1.54
CA ASP A 30 -1.27 -20.52 -2.77
C ASP A 30 -2.48 -19.75 -3.29
N SER A 31 -2.24 -18.85 -4.24
CA SER A 31 -3.28 -18.04 -4.86
C SER A 31 -4.32 -18.87 -5.65
N ALA A 32 -4.03 -20.12 -5.99
CA ALA A 32 -4.98 -21.03 -6.63
C ALA A 32 -5.89 -21.72 -5.62
N ARG A 33 -5.35 -22.10 -4.44
CA ARG A 33 -6.09 -22.75 -3.36
C ARG A 33 -7.07 -21.80 -2.68
N LYS A 34 -6.62 -20.60 -2.31
CA LYS A 34 -7.42 -19.55 -1.63
C LYS A 34 -8.17 -20.05 -0.40
N ASP A 35 -7.47 -20.76 0.48
CA ASP A 35 -8.08 -21.28 1.73
C ASP A 35 -8.38 -20.12 2.69
N HIS A 36 -9.66 -19.79 2.84
CA HIS A 36 -10.11 -18.70 3.72
C HIS A 36 -9.81 -18.93 5.21
N ARG A 37 -9.50 -20.18 5.62
CA ARG A 37 -9.08 -20.48 7.00
C ARG A 37 -7.66 -19.98 7.31
N LEU A 38 -6.92 -19.55 6.29
CA LEU A 38 -5.61 -18.94 6.40
C LEU A 38 -5.67 -17.41 6.34
N LEU A 39 -6.88 -16.85 6.18
CA LEU A 39 -7.11 -15.40 6.15
C LEU A 39 -7.48 -14.92 7.55
N ASP A 40 -6.63 -14.09 8.15
CA ASP A 40 -6.90 -13.49 9.45
C ASP A 40 -6.20 -12.13 9.58
N VAL A 41 -6.68 -11.31 10.53
CA VAL A 41 -6.12 -9.99 10.89
C VAL A 41 -5.89 -9.95 12.38
N PHE A 42 -4.69 -9.55 12.78
CA PHE A 42 -4.30 -9.45 14.19
C PHE A 42 -3.84 -8.03 14.50
N HIS A 43 -4.23 -7.51 15.65
CA HIS A 43 -3.81 -6.22 16.17
C HIS A 43 -3.14 -6.42 17.52
N GLY A 44 -1.93 -5.88 17.71
CA GLY A 44 -1.17 -6.04 18.94
C GLY A 44 0.32 -6.15 18.69
N THR A 45 1.05 -6.69 19.67
CA THR A 45 2.48 -6.93 19.53
C THR A 45 2.76 -8.25 18.78
N LEU A 46 3.97 -8.39 18.22
CA LEU A 46 4.38 -9.67 17.65
C LEU A 46 4.34 -10.79 18.70
N ALA A 47 4.70 -10.49 19.94
CA ALA A 47 4.71 -11.49 21.01
C ALA A 47 3.31 -12.04 21.32
N ASP A 48 2.27 -11.21 21.25
CA ASP A 48 0.88 -11.63 21.50
C ASP A 48 0.37 -12.61 20.44
N HIS A 49 0.92 -12.56 19.24
CA HIS A 49 0.42 -13.28 18.06
C HIS A 49 1.42 -14.27 17.45
N ALA A 50 2.62 -14.40 18.02
CA ALA A 50 3.70 -15.24 17.48
C ALA A 50 3.28 -16.69 17.23
N ASP A 51 2.57 -17.29 18.18
CA ASP A 51 2.11 -18.69 18.08
C ASP A 51 1.06 -18.82 16.97
N SER A 52 0.07 -17.92 16.91
CA SER A 52 -0.98 -17.93 15.88
C SER A 52 -0.41 -17.71 14.48
N LEU A 53 0.51 -16.76 14.31
CA LEU A 53 1.17 -16.49 13.03
C LEU A 53 2.04 -17.68 12.59
N THR A 54 2.72 -18.33 13.54
CA THR A 54 3.53 -19.53 13.28
C THR A 54 2.67 -20.71 12.86
N ASP A 55 1.54 -20.96 13.55
CA ASP A 55 0.58 -21.99 13.19
C ASP A 55 0.03 -21.76 11.78
N LEU A 56 -0.48 -20.57 11.49
CA LEU A 56 -1.02 -20.23 10.17
C LEU A 56 0.03 -20.40 9.07
N GLN A 57 1.28 -19.96 9.30
CA GLN A 57 2.35 -20.22 8.35
C GLN A 57 2.62 -21.70 8.15
N SER A 58 2.61 -22.52 9.21
CA SER A 58 2.83 -23.96 9.11
C SER A 58 1.80 -24.66 8.23
N ARG A 59 0.61 -24.06 8.11
CA ARG A 59 -0.50 -24.51 7.28
C ARG A 59 -0.49 -23.92 5.88
N GLY A 60 0.49 -23.06 5.56
CA GLY A 60 0.71 -22.51 4.22
C GLY A 60 0.25 -21.07 4.06
N ALA A 61 0.03 -20.33 5.15
CA ALA A 61 -0.20 -18.89 5.07
C ALA A 61 1.09 -18.11 4.86
N GLY A 62 1.04 -17.07 4.04
CA GLY A 62 1.98 -15.95 4.07
C GLY A 62 1.61 -14.99 5.19
N VAL A 63 2.62 -14.44 5.86
CA VAL A 63 2.46 -13.47 6.95
C VAL A 63 2.90 -12.10 6.47
N PHE A 64 2.04 -11.10 6.70
CA PHE A 64 2.21 -9.73 6.23
C PHE A 64 1.98 -8.74 7.38
N ILE A 65 2.47 -7.53 7.18
CA ILE A 65 2.25 -6.40 8.09
C ILE A 65 1.70 -5.19 7.33
N THR A 66 0.75 -4.47 7.91
CA THR A 66 0.35 -3.15 7.44
C THR A 66 1.49 -2.17 7.74
N ILE A 67 2.10 -1.59 6.70
CA ILE A 67 3.29 -0.74 6.85
C ILE A 67 2.95 0.54 7.62
N ASN A 68 1.89 1.23 7.24
CA ASN A 68 1.43 2.42 7.95
C ASN A 68 0.76 2.07 9.29
N ALA A 69 0.74 3.03 10.23
CA ALA A 69 0.12 2.83 11.53
C ALA A 69 -1.40 2.78 11.39
N THR A 70 -2.02 1.84 12.13
CA THR A 70 -3.48 1.71 12.22
C THR A 70 -3.97 2.13 13.60
N ASP A 71 -5.28 2.30 13.73
CA ASP A 71 -5.98 2.51 15.01
C ASP A 71 -6.19 1.22 15.82
N GLY A 72 -5.76 0.06 15.29
CA GLY A 72 -5.93 -1.25 15.94
C GLY A 72 -7.34 -1.82 15.87
N THR A 73 -8.26 -1.22 15.10
CA THR A 73 -9.66 -1.69 14.98
C THR A 73 -9.97 -2.30 13.62
N GLY A 74 -9.09 -2.05 12.63
CA GLY A 74 -9.28 -2.55 11.28
C GLY A 74 -8.05 -2.32 10.41
N ARG A 75 -8.22 -2.58 9.10
CA ARG A 75 -7.15 -2.52 8.09
C ARG A 75 -7.59 -1.83 6.81
N LYS A 76 -8.62 -1.00 6.86
CA LYS A 76 -9.04 -0.17 5.73
C LYS A 76 -8.32 1.18 5.74
N ALA A 77 -8.48 1.99 4.69
CA ALA A 77 -7.86 3.31 4.61
C ALA A 77 -8.27 4.22 5.78
N GLU A 78 -9.52 4.12 6.22
CA GLU A 78 -10.08 4.85 7.36
C GLU A 78 -9.43 4.50 8.72
N ASN A 79 -8.83 3.31 8.81
CA ASN A 79 -8.13 2.87 10.01
C ASN A 79 -6.66 3.33 10.06
N ILE A 80 -6.13 3.91 8.97
CA ILE A 80 -4.74 4.39 8.96
C ILE A 80 -4.65 5.73 9.67
N THR A 81 -3.77 5.80 10.66
CA THR A 81 -3.60 6.98 11.52
C THR A 81 -2.32 7.77 11.24
N ARG A 82 -1.29 7.12 10.69
CA ARG A 82 0.00 7.77 10.41
C ARG A 82 0.76 7.03 9.30
N VAL A 83 1.41 7.79 8.44
CA VAL A 83 2.38 7.26 7.47
C VAL A 83 3.69 6.98 8.19
N ARG A 84 4.19 5.73 8.12
CA ARG A 84 5.49 5.32 8.67
C ARG A 84 6.59 5.36 7.63
N ALA A 85 6.26 4.99 6.39
CA ALA A 85 7.23 4.88 5.31
C ALA A 85 6.59 5.13 3.95
N LEU A 86 7.42 5.48 2.98
CA LEU A 86 7.18 5.22 1.56
C LEU A 86 7.98 3.97 1.17
N TRP A 87 7.53 3.21 0.17
CA TRP A 87 8.17 1.94 -0.18
C TRP A 87 8.08 1.62 -1.66
N LEU A 88 8.93 0.69 -2.08
CA LEU A 88 8.85 0.05 -3.39
C LEU A 88 8.73 -1.46 -3.22
N ASP A 89 7.93 -2.07 -4.08
CA ASP A 89 7.96 -3.50 -4.38
C ASP A 89 8.55 -3.66 -5.78
N LEU A 90 9.77 -4.23 -5.81
CA LEU A 90 10.54 -4.43 -7.04
C LEU A 90 10.42 -5.90 -7.45
N ASP A 91 9.29 -6.25 -8.08
CA ASP A 91 9.04 -7.59 -8.60
C ASP A 91 9.72 -7.78 -9.97
N GLY A 92 11.05 -7.89 -9.93
CA GLY A 92 11.89 -8.06 -11.11
C GLY A 92 12.58 -6.79 -11.62
N ALA A 93 12.28 -5.61 -11.08
CA ALA A 93 13.07 -4.40 -11.33
C ALA A 93 14.36 -4.42 -10.49
N PRO A 94 15.50 -3.89 -10.99
CA PRO A 94 16.77 -3.87 -10.27
C PRO A 94 16.71 -2.89 -9.09
N ILE A 95 17.40 -3.24 -7.98
CA ILE A 95 17.49 -2.40 -6.78
C ILE A 95 18.57 -1.33 -6.88
N GLU A 96 19.59 -1.51 -7.74
CA GLU A 96 20.73 -0.64 -7.85
C GLU A 96 20.38 0.82 -8.17
N PRO A 97 19.52 1.14 -9.15
CA PRO A 97 19.11 2.52 -9.43
C PRO A 97 18.40 3.18 -8.24
N VAL A 98 17.73 2.38 -7.39
CA VAL A 98 17.08 2.86 -6.18
C VAL A 98 18.10 3.30 -5.15
N ARG A 99 19.12 2.46 -4.89
CA ARG A 99 20.22 2.75 -3.97
C ARG A 99 21.05 3.96 -4.40
N GLU A 100 21.31 4.09 -5.70
CA GLU A 100 22.04 5.24 -6.26
C GLU A 100 21.29 6.56 -6.09
N TRP A 101 19.97 6.54 -6.15
CA TRP A 101 19.15 7.75 -5.99
C TRP A 101 18.99 8.17 -4.53
N GLU A 102 18.66 7.23 -3.68
CA GLU A 102 18.52 7.40 -2.23
C GLU A 102 18.56 6.05 -1.55
N THR A 103 19.55 5.83 -0.69
CA THR A 103 19.68 4.57 0.05
C THR A 103 18.44 4.33 0.92
N PRO A 104 17.74 3.19 0.76
CA PRO A 104 16.63 2.86 1.63
C PRO A 104 17.06 2.70 3.09
N HIS A 105 16.19 3.09 4.03
CA HIS A 105 16.42 2.83 5.45
C HIS A 105 16.32 1.34 5.78
N ILE A 106 15.46 0.60 5.07
CA ILE A 106 15.33 -0.85 5.23
C ILE A 106 15.17 -1.47 3.84
N GLU A 107 15.96 -2.52 3.56
CA GLU A 107 15.77 -3.36 2.38
C GLU A 107 15.44 -4.78 2.81
N VAL A 108 14.45 -5.36 2.16
CA VAL A 108 13.99 -6.72 2.40
C VAL A 108 14.06 -7.51 1.11
N GLU A 109 14.70 -8.67 1.13
CA GLU A 109 14.55 -9.67 0.08
C GLU A 109 13.30 -10.50 0.38
N SER A 110 12.21 -10.25 -0.34
CA SER A 110 10.91 -10.90 -0.13
C SER A 110 10.84 -12.30 -0.78
N SER A 111 11.60 -12.50 -1.85
CA SER A 111 11.88 -13.77 -2.52
C SER A 111 13.14 -13.60 -3.36
N PRO A 112 13.77 -14.67 -3.89
CA PRO A 112 15.04 -14.54 -4.61
C PRO A 112 15.00 -13.50 -5.72
N GLY A 113 15.81 -12.44 -5.60
CA GLY A 113 15.92 -11.34 -6.56
C GLY A 113 14.71 -10.38 -6.58
N LYS A 114 13.84 -10.43 -5.57
CA LYS A 114 12.71 -9.50 -5.42
C LYS A 114 12.85 -8.73 -4.11
N TRP A 115 12.67 -7.41 -4.22
CA TRP A 115 13.06 -6.49 -3.17
C TRP A 115 11.91 -5.61 -2.72
N HIS A 116 11.81 -5.39 -1.41
CA HIS A 116 11.07 -4.26 -0.85
C HIS A 116 12.09 -3.25 -0.31
N ALA A 117 11.96 -2.01 -0.71
CA ALA A 117 12.76 -0.90 -0.21
C ALA A 117 11.87 0.08 0.56
N TYR A 118 12.28 0.46 1.78
CA TYR A 118 11.49 1.34 2.64
C TYR A 118 12.28 2.58 3.03
N TRP A 119 11.64 3.73 2.94
CA TRP A 119 12.14 4.99 3.47
C TRP A 119 11.22 5.49 4.56
N LEU A 120 11.72 5.56 5.79
CA LEU A 120 10.97 6.07 6.93
C LEU A 120 10.71 7.56 6.76
N VAL A 121 9.51 8.02 7.12
CA VAL A 121 9.07 9.40 7.04
C VAL A 121 8.32 9.80 8.31
N ASN A 122 8.41 11.09 8.70
CA ASN A 122 7.76 11.59 9.92
C ASN A 122 6.68 12.65 9.62
N ASP A 123 6.77 13.31 8.47
CA ASP A 123 6.00 14.51 8.13
C ASP A 123 5.14 14.37 6.85
N VAL A 124 4.99 13.14 6.33
CA VAL A 124 4.09 12.85 5.22
C VAL A 124 2.67 12.64 5.77
N THR A 125 1.73 13.46 5.32
CA THR A 125 0.32 13.32 5.72
C THR A 125 -0.38 12.19 4.95
N LEU A 126 -1.55 11.77 5.44
CA LEU A 126 -2.33 10.71 4.79
C LEU A 126 -2.74 11.10 3.36
N GLU A 127 -3.05 12.38 3.13
CA GLU A 127 -3.43 12.91 1.81
C GLU A 127 -2.26 12.96 0.83
N GLN A 128 -1.05 13.20 1.34
CA GLN A 128 0.17 13.24 0.54
C GLN A 128 0.67 11.86 0.15
N PHE A 129 0.32 10.82 0.92
CA PHE A 129 0.87 9.48 0.76
C PHE A 129 0.67 8.92 -0.66
N THR A 130 -0.59 8.80 -1.12
CA THR A 130 -0.88 8.13 -2.40
C THR A 130 -0.21 8.80 -3.61
N PRO A 131 -0.22 10.14 -3.77
CA PRO A 131 0.49 10.79 -4.87
C PRO A 131 2.02 10.63 -4.77
N LEU A 132 2.61 10.71 -3.58
CA LEU A 132 4.05 10.48 -3.39
C LEU A 132 4.43 9.02 -3.69
N GLN A 133 3.67 8.08 -3.17
CA GLN A 133 3.86 6.65 -3.40
C GLN A 133 3.76 6.32 -4.90
N ALA A 134 2.79 6.88 -5.60
CA ALA A 134 2.65 6.69 -7.04
C ALA A 134 3.83 7.27 -7.83
N ALA A 135 4.34 8.44 -7.43
CA ALA A 135 5.50 9.07 -8.05
C ALA A 135 6.77 8.23 -7.85
N LEU A 136 6.96 7.68 -6.65
CA LEU A 136 8.07 6.78 -6.32
C LEU A 136 8.03 5.50 -7.15
N ILE A 137 6.87 4.84 -7.21
CA ILE A 137 6.64 3.63 -8.02
C ILE A 137 6.93 3.91 -9.50
N LYS A 138 6.40 5.00 -10.04
CA LYS A 138 6.63 5.39 -11.45
C LYS A 138 8.11 5.61 -11.75
N LYS A 139 8.83 6.25 -10.83
CA LYS A 139 10.26 6.56 -11.00
C LYS A 139 11.12 5.31 -11.16
N PHE A 140 10.82 4.24 -10.44
CA PHE A 140 11.64 3.02 -10.38
C PHE A 140 10.99 1.78 -10.99
N ASN A 141 9.85 1.95 -11.69
CA ASN A 141 9.11 0.84 -12.29
C ASN A 141 8.75 -0.25 -11.26
N GLY A 142 8.37 0.16 -10.05
CA GLY A 142 7.83 -0.73 -9.02
C GLY A 142 6.42 -1.20 -9.32
N ASP A 143 5.90 -2.14 -8.51
CA ASP A 143 4.53 -2.64 -8.67
C ASP A 143 3.50 -1.51 -8.49
N PRO A 144 2.71 -1.16 -9.53
CA PRO A 144 1.73 -0.08 -9.44
C PRO A 144 0.54 -0.39 -8.52
N SER A 145 0.37 -1.64 -8.09
CA SER A 145 -0.71 -2.04 -7.18
C SER A 145 -0.47 -1.65 -5.73
N VAL A 146 0.79 -1.35 -5.33
CA VAL A 146 1.17 -1.15 -3.92
C VAL A 146 1.15 0.33 -3.48
N LYS A 147 0.18 1.11 -3.91
CA LYS A 147 0.07 2.56 -3.67
C LYS A 147 -1.02 2.99 -2.67
N ASP A 148 -1.70 2.07 -2.06
CA ASP A 148 -2.79 2.33 -1.12
C ASP A 148 -2.28 2.40 0.33
N LEU A 149 -2.88 3.30 1.13
CA LEU A 149 -2.53 3.53 2.55
C LEU A 149 -2.50 2.25 3.40
N PRO A 150 -3.50 1.33 3.31
CA PRO A 150 -3.55 0.13 4.15
C PRO A 150 -2.76 -1.04 3.58
N ARG A 151 -1.77 -0.78 2.69
CA ARG A 151 -0.99 -1.83 2.07
C ARG A 151 -0.27 -2.70 3.09
N VAL A 152 -0.36 -4.00 2.90
CA VAL A 152 0.45 -4.96 3.62
C VAL A 152 1.62 -5.42 2.77
N MET A 153 2.76 -5.62 3.43
CA MET A 153 3.97 -6.17 2.84
C MET A 153 4.39 -7.39 3.65
N ARG A 154 5.13 -8.33 3.02
CA ARG A 154 5.61 -9.53 3.73
C ARG A 154 6.42 -9.14 4.95
N LEU A 155 6.13 -9.80 6.06
CA LEU A 155 6.89 -9.63 7.29
C LEU A 155 8.20 -10.43 7.19
N PRO A 156 9.38 -9.78 7.27
CA PRO A 156 10.65 -10.48 7.34
C PRO A 156 10.70 -11.45 8.52
N GLY A 157 11.47 -12.54 8.36
CA GLY A 157 11.53 -13.63 9.34
C GLY A 157 10.47 -14.72 9.10
N PHE A 158 9.50 -14.47 8.22
CA PHE A 158 8.51 -15.47 7.81
C PHE A 158 8.79 -16.00 6.41
N TRP A 159 8.34 -17.22 6.16
CA TRP A 159 8.56 -17.93 4.90
C TRP A 159 7.57 -17.50 3.82
N HIS A 160 8.06 -17.35 2.61
CA HIS A 160 7.27 -17.26 1.39
C HIS A 160 7.11 -18.67 0.81
N LEU A 161 5.89 -19.18 0.80
CA LEU A 161 5.55 -20.57 0.50
C LEU A 161 4.80 -20.73 -0.83
N LYS A 162 5.06 -19.83 -1.80
CA LYS A 162 4.38 -19.84 -3.10
C LYS A 162 4.60 -21.17 -3.83
N PRO A 163 3.54 -21.87 -4.30
CA PRO A 163 3.65 -23.09 -5.08
C PRO A 163 4.52 -22.90 -6.33
N GLY A 164 5.27 -23.95 -6.68
CA GLY A 164 6.15 -23.92 -7.84
C GLY A 164 7.49 -23.19 -7.64
N SER A 165 7.72 -22.65 -6.44
CA SER A 165 8.99 -22.04 -6.05
C SER A 165 9.55 -22.73 -4.80
N ALA A 166 10.87 -22.75 -4.62
CA ALA A 166 11.47 -23.16 -3.37
C ALA A 166 11.02 -22.20 -2.26
N PRO A 167 10.72 -22.72 -1.04
CA PRO A 167 10.46 -21.85 0.10
C PRO A 167 11.58 -20.88 0.33
N HIS A 168 11.25 -19.59 0.53
CA HIS A 168 12.21 -18.54 0.78
C HIS A 168 11.84 -17.80 2.06
N MET A 169 12.81 -17.61 2.98
CA MET A 169 12.59 -16.76 4.13
C MET A 169 12.73 -15.30 3.71
N SER A 170 11.67 -14.52 3.81
CA SER A 170 11.75 -13.07 3.64
C SER A 170 12.67 -12.49 4.70
N ARG A 171 13.66 -11.69 4.30
CA ARG A 171 14.72 -11.25 5.22
C ARG A 171 15.13 -9.80 5.01
N VAL A 172 15.47 -9.12 6.09
CA VAL A 172 16.16 -7.83 6.04
C VAL A 172 17.60 -8.07 5.58
N VAL A 173 18.02 -7.39 4.52
CA VAL A 173 19.37 -7.52 3.93
C VAL A 173 20.21 -6.27 4.06
N HIS A 174 19.57 -5.11 4.27
CA HIS A 174 20.25 -3.83 4.50
C HIS A 174 19.42 -2.96 5.45
N THR A 175 20.12 -2.21 6.30
CA THR A 175 19.55 -1.15 7.12
C THR A 175 20.47 0.05 7.10
N SER A 176 19.91 1.26 6.95
CA SER A 176 20.62 2.52 7.19
C SER A 176 20.23 3.09 8.55
N THR A 177 21.19 3.74 9.18
CA THR A 177 20.99 4.48 10.44
C THR A 177 20.62 5.94 10.21
N ASP A 178 20.54 6.37 8.95
CA ASP A 178 20.14 7.71 8.60
C ASP A 178 18.70 7.94 9.11
N GLY A 179 18.46 9.12 9.67
CA GLY A 179 17.14 9.46 10.19
C GLY A 179 16.11 9.57 9.07
N ALA A 180 14.83 9.53 9.44
CA ALA A 180 13.74 9.77 8.50
C ALA A 180 13.99 11.04 7.68
N GLY A 181 14.10 10.87 6.36
CA GLY A 181 14.53 11.92 5.45
C GLY A 181 13.36 12.62 4.76
N ASP A 182 13.70 13.70 4.08
CA ASP A 182 12.75 14.46 3.23
C ASP A 182 12.96 14.20 1.73
N PHE A 183 13.57 13.05 1.39
CA PHE A 183 13.86 12.62 0.02
C PHE A 183 12.65 12.72 -0.91
N TYR A 184 11.45 12.50 -0.36
CA TYR A 184 10.19 12.55 -1.11
C TYR A 184 9.91 13.94 -1.69
N LYS A 185 10.49 15.02 -1.17
CA LYS A 185 10.39 16.37 -1.73
C LYS A 185 11.04 16.48 -3.12
N ARG A 186 11.91 15.53 -3.48
CA ARG A 186 12.53 15.42 -4.81
C ARG A 186 11.68 14.62 -5.80
N LEU A 187 10.55 14.05 -5.37
CA LEU A 187 9.62 13.34 -6.25
C LEU A 187 8.75 14.34 -7.01
N THR A 188 8.64 14.16 -8.32
CA THR A 188 7.70 14.91 -9.14
C THR A 188 6.31 14.29 -9.01
N VAL A 189 5.45 14.93 -8.24
CA VAL A 189 4.06 14.51 -8.07
C VAL A 189 3.24 15.09 -9.22
N GLU A 190 2.61 14.22 -10.01
CA GLU A 190 1.66 14.66 -11.03
C GLU A 190 0.40 15.19 -10.34
N ALA A 191 -0.07 16.37 -10.76
CA ALA A 191 -1.34 16.87 -10.29
C ALA A 191 -2.45 15.84 -10.56
N PRO A 192 -3.37 15.62 -9.60
CA PRO A 192 -4.49 14.71 -9.83
C PRO A 192 -5.23 15.18 -11.09
N VAL A 193 -5.36 14.27 -12.06
CA VAL A 193 -6.22 14.51 -13.22
C VAL A 193 -7.63 14.61 -12.66
N MET A 194 -8.13 15.84 -12.53
CA MET A 194 -9.53 16.06 -12.20
C MET A 194 -10.34 15.34 -13.28
N PRO A 195 -11.20 14.38 -12.93
CA PRO A 195 -12.10 13.82 -13.91
C PRO A 195 -12.84 14.98 -14.54
N ALA A 196 -12.86 15.02 -15.87
CA ALA A 196 -13.67 16.01 -16.59
C ALA A 196 -15.08 15.98 -15.95
N PRO A 197 -15.68 17.16 -15.67
CA PRO A 197 -17.01 17.19 -15.09
C PRO A 197 -17.88 16.26 -15.93
N ARG A 198 -18.48 15.26 -15.30
CA ARG A 198 -19.45 14.40 -15.98
C ARG A 198 -20.48 15.35 -16.55
N ARG A 199 -20.55 15.46 -17.88
CA ARG A 199 -21.73 16.02 -18.51
C ARG A 199 -22.86 15.09 -18.10
N GLU A 200 -23.67 15.54 -17.17
CA GLU A 200 -24.92 14.89 -16.87
C GLU A 200 -25.73 14.94 -18.16
N THR A 201 -25.83 13.83 -18.84
CA THR A 201 -26.78 13.70 -19.93
C THR A 201 -28.16 13.69 -19.28
N PRO A 202 -29.06 14.60 -19.67
CA PRO A 202 -30.41 14.63 -19.11
C PRO A 202 -31.04 13.24 -19.25
N THR A 203 -31.55 12.71 -18.14
CA THR A 203 -32.08 11.33 -18.09
C THR A 203 -33.58 11.27 -18.39
N SER A 204 -34.25 12.43 -18.49
CA SER A 204 -35.66 12.49 -18.82
C SER A 204 -36.01 13.64 -19.79
N LEU A 205 -37.07 13.49 -20.54
CA LEU A 205 -37.61 14.53 -21.41
C LEU A 205 -37.99 15.82 -20.64
N ALA A 206 -38.42 15.69 -19.38
CA ALA A 206 -38.73 16.82 -18.52
C ALA A 206 -37.51 17.67 -18.17
N GLU A 207 -36.37 17.03 -17.89
CA GLU A 207 -35.09 17.73 -17.63
C GLU A 207 -34.54 18.41 -18.89
N VAL A 208 -34.77 17.83 -20.06
CA VAL A 208 -34.42 18.44 -21.36
C VAL A 208 -35.25 19.68 -21.61
N GLU A 209 -36.55 19.63 -21.31
CA GLU A 209 -37.47 20.78 -21.46
C GLU A 209 -37.13 21.91 -20.48
N GLU A 210 -36.76 21.61 -19.24
CA GLU A 210 -36.32 22.57 -18.24
C GLU A 210 -35.04 23.26 -18.66
N LEU A 211 -34.05 22.53 -19.19
CA LEU A 211 -32.79 23.07 -19.71
C LEU A 211 -33.03 23.95 -20.96
N LEU A 212 -33.97 23.61 -21.82
CA LEU A 212 -34.31 24.40 -23.02
C LEU A 212 -34.96 25.75 -22.66
N THR A 213 -35.75 25.80 -21.58
CA THR A 213 -36.33 27.07 -21.09
C THR A 213 -35.26 28.00 -20.51
N TYR A 214 -34.18 27.45 -19.99
CA TYR A 214 -33.06 28.25 -19.43
C TYR A 214 -32.10 28.80 -20.52
N VAL A 215 -32.00 28.10 -21.67
CA VAL A 215 -31.09 28.47 -22.77
C VAL A 215 -31.74 29.45 -23.78
N SER A 216 -33.07 29.54 -23.83
CA SER A 216 -33.78 30.39 -24.81
C SER A 216 -35.10 30.94 -24.24
N PRO A 217 -35.01 31.94 -23.34
CA PRO A 217 -36.24 32.58 -22.84
C PRO A 217 -37.01 33.38 -23.90
N ASP A 218 -36.42 33.66 -25.07
CA ASP A 218 -36.99 34.56 -26.09
C ASP A 218 -37.58 33.86 -27.33
N LEU A 219 -37.67 32.52 -27.35
CA LEU A 219 -38.22 31.81 -28.51
C LEU A 219 -39.75 31.85 -28.66
N GLU A 220 -40.46 32.40 -27.69
CA GLU A 220 -41.91 32.59 -27.77
C GLU A 220 -42.36 33.92 -28.39
N ALA A 221 -41.44 34.86 -28.67
CA ALA A 221 -41.81 36.21 -29.15
C ALA A 221 -42.04 36.33 -30.67
N ASP A 222 -41.72 35.30 -31.46
CA ASP A 222 -41.78 35.40 -32.94
C ASP A 222 -42.73 34.34 -33.58
N ARG A 223 -44.01 34.33 -33.15
CA ARG A 223 -45.08 33.68 -33.92
C ARG A 223 -45.85 34.75 -34.68
N PRO A 224 -45.82 34.75 -36.01
CA PRO A 224 -46.68 35.63 -36.79
C PRO A 224 -48.14 35.26 -36.57
N ARG A 225 -48.92 36.28 -36.15
CA ARG A 225 -50.41 36.20 -36.14
C ARG A 225 -50.88 36.24 -37.57
N GLY A 226 -51.36 35.11 -38.06
CA GLY A 226 -52.13 34.98 -39.29
C GLY A 226 -53.47 34.35 -39.02
#